data_dfb7cb32a707b8c2fb6764e9711dddab
#
_entry.id   dfb7cb32a707b8c2fb6764e9711dddab
#
_cell.length_a   1.000
_cell.length_b   1.000
_cell.length_c   1.000
_cell.angle_alpha   90.00
_cell.angle_beta   90.00
_cell.angle_gamma   90.00
#
_symmetry.space_group_name_H-M   'P 1'
#
loop_
_entity.id
_entity.type
_entity.pdbx_description
1 polymer ?
#
loop_
_entity_poly.entity_id
_entity_poly.type
_entity_poly.pdbx_seq_one_letter_code
_entity_poly.pdbx_strand_id
1 'polypeptide(L)'
;MANDSEPWPWPDSLDGIVAAPLSHRVLMENDRVRVLDVVIEPGAKEPPHTHKLPGVFIVIAPTRLRYFGAAGELVREYMASTEPRWFDPEPLHAVENIDSTRYHAIRIELKDN
;
A
#
# COMPACT_ATOMS: atom_id res chain seq x y z
N MET A 1 1.08 3.22 20.00
CA MET A 1 1.37 1.83 19.93
C MET A 1 0.21 1.04 19.32
N ALA A 2 0.53 -0.07 18.78
CA ALA A 2 -0.49 -0.88 18.16
C ALA A 2 -1.52 -1.32 19.18
N ASN A 3 -2.73 -1.49 18.76
CA ASN A 3 -3.79 -1.97 19.61
C ASN A 3 -3.71 -3.48 19.69
N ASP A 4 -3.06 -3.97 20.74
CA ASP A 4 -2.81 -5.40 20.93
C ASP A 4 -4.07 -6.19 21.22
N SER A 5 -5.17 -5.51 21.55
CA SER A 5 -6.44 -6.19 21.82
C SER A 5 -7.17 -6.59 20.54
N GLU A 6 -6.73 -6.06 19.40
CA GLU A 6 -7.36 -6.34 18.10
C GLU A 6 -6.42 -7.17 17.25
N PRO A 7 -6.69 -8.47 17.15
CA PRO A 7 -5.82 -9.30 16.32
C PRO A 7 -5.90 -8.89 14.85
N TRP A 8 -4.79 -9.05 14.15
CA TRP A 8 -4.73 -8.85 12.71
C TRP A 8 -5.41 -10.06 12.04
N PRO A 9 -6.58 -9.88 11.41
CA PRO A 9 -7.36 -11.01 10.90
C PRO A 9 -6.90 -11.54 9.55
N TRP A 10 -5.98 -10.85 8.89
CA TRP A 10 -5.63 -11.16 7.52
C TRP A 10 -4.44 -12.10 7.45
N PRO A 11 -4.47 -13.15 6.60
CA PRO A 11 -3.32 -14.03 6.43
C PRO A 11 -2.17 -13.33 5.69
N ASP A 12 -0.96 -13.81 5.90
CA ASP A 12 0.23 -13.24 5.25
C ASP A 12 0.17 -13.36 3.74
N SER A 13 -0.63 -14.29 3.21
CA SER A 13 -0.81 -14.43 1.76
C SER A 13 -1.50 -13.21 1.13
N LEU A 14 -2.14 -12.35 1.93
CA LEU A 14 -2.74 -11.11 1.44
C LEU A 14 -1.80 -9.92 1.53
N ASP A 15 -0.60 -10.06 2.09
CA ASP A 15 0.38 -8.97 2.10
C ASP A 15 0.66 -8.51 0.68
N GLY A 16 0.84 -7.19 0.50
CA GLY A 16 1.01 -6.58 -0.82
C GLY A 16 2.06 -7.24 -1.69
N ILE A 17 3.18 -7.67 -1.13
CA ILE A 17 4.24 -8.32 -1.91
C ILE A 17 3.84 -9.72 -2.41
N VAL A 18 2.84 -10.33 -1.79
CA VAL A 18 2.35 -11.66 -2.18
C VAL A 18 1.11 -11.54 -3.06
N ALA A 19 0.13 -10.74 -2.61
CA ALA A 19 -1.17 -10.66 -3.27
C ALA A 19 -1.17 -9.71 -4.47
N ALA A 20 -0.28 -8.69 -4.46
CA ALA A 20 -0.20 -7.70 -5.53
C ALA A 20 1.25 -7.52 -5.98
N PRO A 21 1.91 -8.59 -6.47
CA PRO A 21 3.35 -8.54 -6.78
C PRO A 21 3.68 -7.66 -7.98
N LEU A 22 2.72 -7.39 -8.87
CA LEU A 22 2.99 -6.54 -10.02
C LEU A 22 3.12 -5.07 -9.64
N SER A 23 2.54 -4.66 -8.50
CA SER A 23 2.61 -3.27 -8.05
C SER A 23 3.52 -3.08 -6.84
N HIS A 24 4.02 -4.15 -6.22
CA HIS A 24 4.85 -4.07 -5.02
C HIS A 24 6.13 -4.86 -5.21
N ARG A 25 7.28 -4.18 -5.13
CA ARG A 25 8.58 -4.82 -5.29
C ARG A 25 9.48 -4.45 -4.11
N VAL A 26 10.09 -5.44 -3.47
CA VAL A 26 11.02 -5.18 -2.37
C VAL A 26 12.32 -4.62 -2.94
N LEU A 27 12.70 -3.43 -2.49
CA LEU A 27 13.96 -2.79 -2.88
C LEU A 27 15.08 -3.17 -1.93
N MET A 28 14.78 -3.24 -0.64
CA MET A 28 15.70 -3.73 0.38
C MET A 28 14.91 -4.16 1.60
N GLU A 29 15.51 -5.03 2.38
CA GLU A 29 14.89 -5.51 3.62
C GLU A 29 15.96 -5.96 4.60
N ASN A 30 15.77 -5.61 5.87
CA ASN A 30 16.58 -6.11 6.98
C ASN A 30 15.65 -6.34 8.18
N ASP A 31 16.20 -6.56 9.37
CA ASP A 31 15.35 -6.83 10.54
C ASP A 31 14.64 -5.59 11.08
N ARG A 32 14.89 -4.43 10.52
CA ARG A 32 14.27 -3.18 10.99
C ARG A 32 13.27 -2.60 10.01
N VAL A 33 13.52 -2.73 8.72
CA VAL A 33 12.69 -2.10 7.70
C VAL A 33 12.52 -3.01 6.50
N ARG A 34 11.44 -2.75 5.77
CA ARG A 34 11.24 -3.30 4.42
C ARG A 34 10.83 -2.15 3.53
N VAL A 35 11.64 -1.88 2.50
CA VAL A 35 11.40 -0.77 1.58
C VAL A 35 10.82 -1.33 0.29
N LEU A 36 9.66 -0.83 -0.09
CA LEU A 36 8.93 -1.28 -1.28
C LEU A 36 8.86 -0.17 -2.32
N ASP A 37 9.06 -0.59 -3.56
CA ASP A 37 8.71 0.22 -4.73
C ASP A 37 7.27 -0.10 -5.08
N VAL A 38 6.42 0.92 -5.19
CA VAL A 38 5.01 0.74 -5.53
C VAL A 38 4.74 1.44 -6.85
N VAL A 39 4.35 0.68 -7.86
CA VAL A 39 4.07 1.18 -9.20
C VAL A 39 2.71 0.68 -9.65
N ILE A 40 1.84 1.59 -10.06
CA ILE A 40 0.54 1.21 -10.62
C ILE A 40 0.43 1.83 -12.01
N GLU A 41 0.41 1.00 -13.03
CA GLU A 41 0.36 1.46 -14.40
C GLU A 41 -0.96 2.18 -14.70
N PRO A 42 -0.99 3.04 -15.73
CA PRO A 42 -2.23 3.73 -16.10
C PRO A 42 -3.36 2.74 -16.35
N GLY A 43 -4.51 2.98 -15.71
CA GLY A 43 -5.69 2.15 -15.86
C GLY A 43 -5.66 0.84 -15.10
N ALA A 44 -4.57 0.51 -14.41
CA ALA A 44 -4.46 -0.75 -13.67
C ALA A 44 -5.11 -0.62 -12.30
N LYS A 45 -5.71 -1.73 -11.85
CA LYS A 45 -6.24 -1.87 -10.50
C LYS A 45 -5.51 -3.01 -9.83
N GLU A 46 -4.97 -2.75 -8.64
CA GLU A 46 -4.28 -3.79 -7.87
C GLU A 46 -5.26 -4.85 -7.39
N PRO A 47 -4.82 -6.11 -7.26
CA PRO A 47 -5.58 -7.10 -6.49
C PRO A 47 -5.71 -6.65 -5.04
N PRO A 48 -6.79 -7.03 -4.34
CA PRO A 48 -6.92 -6.73 -2.92
C PRO A 48 -5.76 -7.29 -2.12
N HIS A 49 -5.24 -6.48 -1.21
CA HIS A 49 -4.08 -6.84 -0.40
C HIS A 49 -4.08 -6.04 0.90
N THR A 50 -3.17 -6.39 1.81
CA THR A 50 -3.00 -5.74 3.11
C THR A 50 -1.57 -5.25 3.27
N HIS A 51 -1.37 -4.35 4.23
CA HIS A 51 -0.05 -3.97 4.72
C HIS A 51 -0.06 -4.09 6.24
N LYS A 52 0.53 -5.16 6.75
CA LYS A 52 0.53 -5.48 8.17
C LYS A 52 1.41 -4.51 8.97
N LEU A 53 2.48 -3.99 8.36
CA LEU A 53 3.45 -3.15 9.04
C LEU A 53 3.11 -1.68 8.84
N PRO A 54 3.24 -0.85 9.89
CA PRO A 54 3.12 0.60 9.74
C PRO A 54 4.40 1.18 9.12
N GLY A 55 4.34 2.44 8.75
CA GLY A 55 5.53 3.10 8.25
C GLY A 55 5.27 4.44 7.61
N VAL A 56 6.10 4.77 6.64
CA VAL A 56 6.04 6.04 5.90
C VAL A 56 5.96 5.73 4.42
N PHE A 57 5.14 6.49 3.69
CA PHE A 57 5.20 6.41 2.24
C PHE A 57 5.40 7.79 1.63
N ILE A 58 6.06 7.80 0.48
CA ILE A 58 6.41 9.00 -0.26
C ILE A 58 6.00 8.77 -1.71
N VAL A 59 5.08 9.59 -2.21
CA VAL A 59 4.65 9.50 -3.61
C VAL A 59 5.62 10.32 -4.45
N ILE A 60 6.24 9.66 -5.44
CA ILE A 60 7.19 10.29 -6.34
C ILE A 60 6.49 10.80 -7.59
N ALA A 61 5.60 10.00 -8.17
CA ALA A 61 4.83 10.38 -9.35
C ALA A 61 3.35 10.25 -9.01
N PRO A 62 2.70 11.36 -8.60
CA PRO A 62 1.30 11.32 -8.20
C PRO A 62 0.36 11.22 -9.40
N THR A 63 -0.73 10.50 -9.19
CA THR A 63 -1.82 10.40 -10.15
C THR A 63 -3.14 10.42 -9.41
N ARG A 64 -4.23 10.50 -10.17
CA ARG A 64 -5.57 10.35 -9.62
C ARG A 64 -5.86 8.87 -9.36
N LEU A 65 -6.31 8.57 -8.17
CA LEU A 65 -6.49 7.19 -7.70
C LEU A 65 -7.90 6.98 -7.19
N ARG A 66 -8.36 5.73 -7.24
CA ARG A 66 -9.55 5.26 -6.52
C ARG A 66 -9.12 4.24 -5.47
N TYR A 67 -9.65 4.39 -4.28
CA TYR A 67 -9.38 3.51 -3.16
C TYR A 67 -10.61 2.68 -2.85
N PHE A 68 -10.43 1.35 -2.80
CA PHE A 68 -11.50 0.40 -2.54
C PHE A 68 -11.26 -0.30 -1.22
N GLY A 69 -12.32 -0.50 -0.46
CA GLY A 69 -12.26 -1.14 0.85
C GLY A 69 -12.34 -2.65 0.79
N ALA A 70 -12.45 -3.27 1.99
CA ALA A 70 -12.37 -4.72 2.14
C ALA A 70 -13.51 -5.46 1.44
N ALA A 71 -14.66 -4.83 1.27
CA ALA A 71 -15.81 -5.43 0.57
C ALA A 71 -15.82 -5.10 -0.93
N GLY A 72 -14.77 -4.45 -1.42
CA GLY A 72 -14.69 -4.03 -2.81
C GLY A 72 -15.41 -2.73 -3.11
N GLU A 73 -15.89 -2.04 -2.08
CA GLU A 73 -16.63 -0.79 -2.26
C GLU A 73 -15.67 0.37 -2.54
N LEU A 74 -16.11 1.30 -3.38
CA LEU A 74 -15.34 2.53 -3.61
C LEU A 74 -15.44 3.42 -2.37
N VAL A 75 -14.29 3.68 -1.72
CA VAL A 75 -14.22 4.51 -0.53
C VAL A 75 -14.02 5.97 -0.91
N ARG A 76 -13.09 6.23 -1.83
CA ARG A 76 -12.84 7.61 -2.27
C ARG A 76 -12.06 7.62 -3.59
N GLU A 77 -12.16 8.76 -4.25
CA GLU A 77 -11.33 9.12 -5.40
C GLU A 77 -10.54 10.37 -5.03
N TYR A 78 -9.25 10.40 -5.32
CA TYR A 78 -8.40 11.49 -4.87
C TYR A 78 -7.15 11.62 -5.73
N MET A 79 -6.51 12.78 -5.66
CA MET A 79 -5.19 12.97 -6.24
C MET A 79 -4.15 12.65 -5.17
N ALA A 80 -3.20 11.81 -5.48
CA ALA A 80 -2.14 11.46 -4.54
C ALA A 80 -1.30 12.69 -4.19
N SER A 81 -0.93 12.80 -2.92
CA SER A 81 -0.08 13.90 -2.43
C SER A 81 1.37 13.47 -2.44
N THR A 82 2.28 14.40 -2.77
CA THR A 82 3.71 14.13 -2.75
C THR A 82 4.35 14.32 -1.38
N GLU A 83 3.58 14.78 -0.39
CA GLU A 83 4.11 14.93 0.97
C GLU A 83 4.30 13.58 1.64
N PRO A 84 5.44 13.34 2.31
CA PRO A 84 5.62 12.11 3.08
C PRO A 84 4.51 11.97 4.12
N ARG A 85 3.98 10.75 4.25
CA ARG A 85 2.87 10.48 5.16
C ARG A 85 3.14 9.23 5.96
N TRP A 86 2.72 9.26 7.21
CA TRP A 86 2.65 8.08 8.04
C TRP A 86 1.44 7.25 7.64
N PHE A 87 1.59 5.93 7.67
CA PHE A 87 0.45 5.01 7.54
C PHE A 87 0.47 4.00 8.68
N ASP A 88 -0.72 3.73 9.21
CA ASP A 88 -0.93 2.63 10.13
C ASP A 88 -1.06 1.32 9.35
N PRO A 89 -1.04 0.15 10.01
CA PRO A 89 -1.33 -1.10 9.32
C PRO A 89 -2.62 -0.96 8.51
N GLU A 90 -2.58 -1.40 7.28
CA GLU A 90 -3.65 -1.13 6.32
C GLU A 90 -4.44 -2.40 6.04
N PRO A 91 -5.76 -2.41 6.37
CA PRO A 91 -6.63 -3.57 6.13
C PRO A 91 -6.76 -3.87 4.64
N LEU A 92 -7.49 -4.93 4.33
CA LEU A 92 -7.72 -5.34 2.95
C LEU A 92 -8.28 -4.20 2.12
N HIS A 93 -7.60 -3.89 1.04
CA HIS A 93 -7.95 -2.77 0.15
C HIS A 93 -7.35 -3.00 -1.23
N ALA A 94 -7.76 -2.17 -2.18
CA ALA A 94 -7.17 -2.13 -3.52
C ALA A 94 -7.15 -0.69 -4.00
N VAL A 95 -6.18 -0.38 -4.87
CA VAL A 95 -6.05 0.96 -5.45
C VAL A 95 -6.05 0.82 -6.97
N GLU A 96 -6.75 1.72 -7.64
CA GLU A 96 -6.81 1.80 -9.08
C GLU A 96 -6.22 3.13 -9.54
N ASN A 97 -5.31 3.08 -10.50
CA ASN A 97 -4.79 4.28 -11.15
C ASN A 97 -5.72 4.65 -12.29
N ILE A 98 -6.51 5.71 -12.12
CA ILE A 98 -7.48 6.15 -13.13
C ILE A 98 -6.94 7.27 -14.00
N ASP A 99 -5.63 7.48 -13.97
CA ASP A 99 -4.98 8.53 -14.75
C ASP A 99 -4.29 7.93 -15.98
N SER A 100 -3.72 8.80 -16.80
CA SER A 100 -3.03 8.40 -18.04
C SER A 100 -1.53 8.22 -17.85
N THR A 101 -1.01 8.47 -16.64
CA THR A 101 0.41 8.32 -16.31
C THR A 101 0.59 7.32 -15.19
N ARG A 102 1.83 6.84 -15.03
CA ARG A 102 2.17 5.84 -14.02
C ARG A 102 2.21 6.45 -12.63
N TYR A 103 1.55 5.81 -11.66
CA TYR A 103 1.70 6.12 -10.25
C TYR A 103 2.96 5.46 -9.72
N HIS A 104 3.77 6.20 -8.95
CA HIS A 104 4.98 5.66 -8.35
C HIS A 104 5.14 6.19 -6.93
N ALA A 105 5.40 5.29 -5.99
CA ALA A 105 5.62 5.63 -4.59
C ALA A 105 6.62 4.69 -3.96
N ILE A 106 7.21 5.12 -2.86
CA ILE A 106 8.07 4.31 -2.01
C ILE A 106 7.35 4.11 -0.68
N ARG A 107 7.25 2.86 -0.22
CA ARG A 107 6.75 2.52 1.11
C ARG A 107 7.91 2.04 1.97
N ILE A 108 8.05 2.65 3.14
CA ILE A 108 9.06 2.26 4.11
C ILE A 108 8.29 1.64 5.28
N GLU A 109 8.30 0.32 5.35
CA GLU A 109 7.59 -0.43 6.38
C GLU A 109 8.52 -0.69 7.55
N LEU A 110 8.04 -0.41 8.74
CA LEU A 110 8.84 -0.51 9.96
C LEU A 110 8.51 -1.82 10.67
N LYS A 111 9.54 -2.60 10.94
CA LYS A 111 9.39 -3.85 11.67
C LYS A 111 9.55 -3.58 13.16
N ASP A 112 8.72 -4.25 13.93
CA ASP A 112 8.75 -4.16 15.37
C ASP A 112 9.69 -5.21 15.90
N ASN A 113 10.72 -4.78 16.61
CA ASN A 113 11.71 -5.67 17.19
C ASN A 113 11.63 -5.68 18.70
#